data_57bee0b54a1c3ad8b0e2233a8cb7123c
#
_entry.id   57bee0b54a1c3ad8b0e2233a8cb7123c
#
_cell.length_a   1.000
_cell.length_b   1.000
_cell.length_c   1.000
_cell.angle_alpha   90.00
_cell.angle_beta   90.00
_cell.angle_gamma   90.00
#
_symmetry.space_group_name_H-M   'P 1'
#
loop_
_entity.id
_entity.type
_entity.pdbx_description
1 polymer ?
#
loop_
_entity_poly.entity_id
_entity_poly.type
_entity_poly.pdbx_seq_one_letter_code
_entity_poly.pdbx_strand_id
1 'polypeptide(L)'
;MKFNLKGKFQRFCLILICLVVLIFQSDIPNLKALPMDNYQGEIVTEELRLKVPADAKAVWLNAEKEIWDPWLSSQDGFLGRQIFWDKEKEEALILVNWKSKKLWKSIPMSEVNVVQQKFEDNVKAALNVGENPFKLIYEGELNKQR
;
A
#
# COMPACT_ATOMS: atom_id res chain seq x y z
N MET A 1 10.14 65.53 3.59
CA MET A 1 9.18 64.49 4.05
C MET A 1 9.61 63.16 3.46
N LYS A 2 10.33 62.31 4.24
CA LYS A 2 10.84 61.03 3.75
C LYS A 2 9.82 59.94 4.11
N PHE A 3 9.12 59.40 3.12
CA PHE A 3 8.20 58.28 3.29
C PHE A 3 8.96 56.97 3.59
N ASN A 4 8.71 56.42 4.74
CA ASN A 4 9.32 55.17 5.21
C ASN A 4 8.63 53.97 4.53
N LEU A 5 9.08 53.57 3.34
CA LEU A 5 8.52 52.47 2.54
C LEU A 5 8.90 51.10 3.05
N LYS A 6 9.96 50.99 3.90
CA LYS A 6 10.46 49.68 4.39
C LYS A 6 9.50 48.95 5.34
N GLY A 7 8.80 49.70 6.20
CA GLY A 7 7.91 49.10 7.19
C GLY A 7 6.60 48.46 6.62
N LYS A 8 6.12 49.00 5.50
CA LYS A 8 4.91 48.49 4.84
C LYS A 8 5.19 47.20 4.05
N PHE A 9 6.36 47.13 3.40
CA PHE A 9 6.74 45.95 2.64
C PHE A 9 7.01 44.72 3.55
N GLN A 10 7.62 44.96 4.71
CA GLN A 10 7.91 43.87 5.69
C GLN A 10 6.63 43.31 6.32
N ARG A 11 5.63 44.14 6.60
CA ARG A 11 4.31 43.70 7.09
C ARG A 11 3.51 42.96 6.05
N PHE A 12 3.63 43.33 4.77
CA PHE A 12 2.95 42.66 3.67
C PHE A 12 3.54 41.28 3.41
N CYS A 13 4.87 41.09 3.47
CA CYS A 13 5.53 39.81 3.37
C CYS A 13 5.17 38.86 4.54
N LEU A 14 5.06 39.37 5.78
CA LEU A 14 4.66 38.58 6.93
C LEU A 14 3.21 38.05 6.81
N ILE A 15 2.30 38.89 6.31
CA ILE A 15 0.89 38.49 6.09
C ILE A 15 0.79 37.47 4.96
N LEU A 16 1.58 37.60 3.90
CA LEU A 16 1.60 36.63 2.79
C LEU A 16 2.15 35.28 3.22
N ILE A 17 3.19 35.26 4.04
CA ILE A 17 3.77 34.01 4.60
C ILE A 17 2.77 33.32 5.53
N CYS A 18 2.05 34.05 6.38
CA CYS A 18 0.99 33.48 7.22
C CYS A 18 -0.18 32.92 6.41
N LEU A 19 -0.55 33.55 5.30
CA LEU A 19 -1.62 33.08 4.41
C LEU A 19 -1.22 31.80 3.66
N VAL A 20 0.04 31.69 3.23
CA VAL A 20 0.56 30.47 2.58
C VAL A 20 0.65 29.31 3.55
N VAL A 21 0.99 29.53 4.82
CA VAL A 21 1.01 28.47 5.84
C VAL A 21 -0.40 27.96 6.18
N LEU A 22 -1.43 28.81 6.08
CA LEU A 22 -2.82 28.39 6.29
C LEU A 22 -3.43 27.60 5.14
N ILE A 23 -2.90 27.72 3.91
CA ILE A 23 -3.38 26.98 2.74
C ILE A 23 -2.78 25.56 2.68
N PHE A 24 -1.64 25.31 3.36
CA PHE A 24 -1.03 23.96 3.45
C PHE A 24 -1.52 23.11 4.64
N GLN A 25 -2.50 23.57 5.38
CA GLN A 25 -3.30 22.71 6.26
C GLN A 25 -4.46 22.07 5.49
N SER A 26 -4.20 21.65 4.24
CA SER A 26 -5.09 20.75 3.54
C SER A 26 -5.05 19.40 4.26
N ASP A 27 -6.18 19.07 4.83
CA ASP A 27 -6.64 17.80 5.36
C ASP A 27 -5.77 16.63 4.93
N ILE A 28 -4.85 16.22 5.79
CA ILE A 28 -4.40 14.84 5.78
C ILE A 28 -5.68 14.07 6.09
N PRO A 29 -6.25 13.32 5.14
CA PRO A 29 -7.38 12.48 5.47
C PRO A 29 -6.90 11.63 6.64
N ASN A 30 -7.53 11.83 7.78
CA ASN A 30 -7.33 11.02 8.96
C ASN A 30 -7.55 9.59 8.50
N LEU A 31 -6.47 8.88 8.21
CA LEU A 31 -6.50 7.46 8.01
C LEU A 31 -6.89 6.90 9.38
N LYS A 32 -8.19 6.91 9.66
CA LYS A 32 -8.74 6.16 10.78
C LYS A 32 -8.36 4.73 10.48
N ALA A 33 -7.31 4.26 11.12
CA ALA A 33 -7.12 2.84 11.29
C ALA A 33 -8.46 2.34 11.81
N LEU A 34 -9.22 1.64 10.96
CA LEU A 34 -10.48 1.04 11.38
C LEU A 34 -10.13 0.15 12.57
N PRO A 35 -10.74 0.38 13.75
CA PRO A 35 -10.49 -0.50 14.88
C PRO A 35 -10.93 -1.90 14.45
N MET A 36 -9.96 -2.79 14.23
CA MET A 36 -10.22 -4.20 13.90
C MET A 36 -10.97 -4.93 15.01
N ASP A 37 -11.08 -4.32 16.20
CA ASP A 37 -11.66 -4.94 17.39
C ASP A 37 -13.20 -5.03 17.40
N ASN A 38 -13.90 -4.34 16.49
CA ASN A 38 -15.37 -4.33 16.48
C ASN A 38 -16.02 -5.23 15.43
N TYR A 39 -15.23 -5.96 14.63
CA TYR A 39 -15.78 -6.88 13.66
C TYR A 39 -16.00 -8.27 14.28
N GLN A 40 -17.25 -8.63 14.60
CA GLN A 40 -17.66 -9.93 15.16
C GLN A 40 -17.78 -11.04 14.10
N GLY A 41 -17.27 -10.84 12.88
CA GLY A 41 -17.22 -11.86 11.85
C GLY A 41 -15.96 -12.72 11.94
N GLU A 42 -15.98 -13.87 11.29
CA GLU A 42 -14.83 -14.77 11.16
C GLU A 42 -13.82 -14.17 10.17
N ILE A 43 -12.96 -13.23 10.66
CA ILE A 43 -11.86 -12.69 9.85
C ILE A 43 -10.92 -13.83 9.49
N VAL A 44 -10.65 -13.98 8.22
CA VAL A 44 -9.63 -14.90 7.70
C VAL A 44 -8.45 -14.10 7.15
N THR A 45 -7.25 -14.60 7.41
CA THR A 45 -6.02 -14.00 6.90
C THR A 45 -5.40 -14.93 5.87
N GLU A 46 -5.26 -14.44 4.65
CA GLU A 46 -4.45 -15.08 3.61
C GLU A 46 -2.98 -14.81 3.89
N GLU A 47 -2.16 -15.85 3.88
CA GLU A 47 -0.71 -15.76 4.02
C GLU A 47 -0.05 -16.10 2.69
N LEU A 48 0.79 -15.21 2.20
CA LEU A 48 1.61 -15.44 1.01
C LEU A 48 3.08 -15.23 1.37
N ARG A 49 3.95 -16.14 0.93
CA ARG A 49 5.40 -15.99 1.04
C ARG A 49 6.03 -16.07 -0.33
N LEU A 50 6.93 -15.12 -0.59
CA LEU A 50 7.61 -15.01 -1.88
C LEU A 50 9.12 -14.90 -1.65
N LYS A 51 9.91 -15.42 -2.59
CA LYS A 51 11.32 -15.03 -2.71
C LYS A 51 11.40 -13.63 -3.29
N VAL A 52 12.11 -12.74 -2.59
CA VAL A 52 12.30 -11.35 -2.99
C VAL A 52 13.77 -10.98 -2.75
N PRO A 53 14.63 -11.08 -3.78
CA PRO A 53 16.04 -10.71 -3.69
C PRO A 53 16.22 -9.27 -3.21
N ALA A 54 17.26 -9.03 -2.41
CA ALA A 54 17.50 -7.74 -1.79
C ALA A 54 17.67 -6.60 -2.80
N ASP A 55 18.32 -6.87 -3.92
CA ASP A 55 18.55 -5.93 -5.02
C ASP A 55 17.29 -5.61 -5.82
N ALA A 56 16.32 -6.52 -5.86
CA ALA A 56 15.04 -6.34 -6.55
C ALA A 56 13.90 -5.87 -5.61
N LYS A 57 14.12 -5.81 -4.30
CA LYS A 57 13.09 -5.49 -3.30
C LYS A 57 12.37 -4.18 -3.57
N ALA A 58 13.09 -3.14 -3.97
CA ALA A 58 12.48 -1.82 -4.21
C ALA A 58 11.50 -1.87 -5.39
N VAL A 59 11.84 -2.57 -6.46
CA VAL A 59 10.97 -2.77 -7.62
C VAL A 59 9.74 -3.58 -7.24
N TRP A 60 9.92 -4.67 -6.48
CA TRP A 60 8.84 -5.48 -5.97
C TRP A 60 7.83 -4.66 -5.14
N LEU A 61 8.31 -3.92 -4.12
CA LEU A 61 7.45 -3.09 -3.27
C LEU A 61 6.69 -2.02 -4.05
N ASN A 62 7.33 -1.44 -5.07
CA ASN A 62 6.67 -0.45 -5.92
C ASN A 62 5.54 -1.09 -6.75
N ALA A 63 5.83 -2.24 -7.36
CA ALA A 63 4.82 -2.99 -8.13
C ALA A 63 3.65 -3.46 -7.26
N GLU A 64 3.92 -3.92 -6.02
CA GLU A 64 2.89 -4.25 -5.04
C GLU A 64 1.96 -3.06 -4.77
N LYS A 65 2.54 -1.90 -4.52
CA LYS A 65 1.81 -0.66 -4.23
C LYS A 65 1.02 -0.13 -5.41
N GLU A 66 1.56 -0.22 -6.62
CA GLU A 66 0.93 0.38 -7.80
C GLU A 66 -0.14 -0.52 -8.41
N ILE A 67 -0.01 -1.84 -8.26
CA ILE A 67 -0.85 -2.81 -8.96
C ILE A 67 -1.77 -3.56 -8.01
N TRP A 68 -1.22 -4.17 -6.96
CA TRP A 68 -2.01 -4.96 -6.03
C TRP A 68 -2.83 -4.13 -5.05
N ASP A 69 -2.28 -3.03 -4.47
CA ASP A 69 -3.01 -2.21 -3.48
C ASP A 69 -4.33 -1.65 -4.01
N PRO A 70 -4.38 -0.99 -5.19
CA PRO A 70 -5.63 -0.44 -5.67
C PRO A 70 -6.65 -1.52 -6.03
N TRP A 71 -6.21 -2.65 -6.58
CA TRP A 71 -7.10 -3.74 -6.92
C TRP A 71 -7.66 -4.43 -5.67
N LEU A 72 -6.82 -4.78 -4.70
CA LEU A 72 -7.26 -5.36 -3.43
C LEU A 72 -8.24 -4.43 -2.70
N SER A 73 -7.96 -3.14 -2.68
CA SER A 73 -8.83 -2.14 -2.03
C SER A 73 -10.21 -2.03 -2.66
N SER A 74 -10.37 -2.48 -3.91
CA SER A 74 -11.66 -2.52 -4.61
C SER A 74 -12.45 -3.80 -4.37
N GLN A 75 -11.85 -4.81 -3.71
CA GLN A 75 -12.50 -6.10 -3.51
C GLN A 75 -13.45 -6.10 -2.32
N ASP A 76 -14.61 -6.72 -2.49
CA ASP A 76 -15.58 -6.91 -1.42
C ASP A 76 -14.97 -7.76 -0.29
N GLY A 77 -15.03 -7.21 0.92
CA GLY A 77 -14.53 -7.90 2.11
C GLY A 77 -13.04 -7.73 2.37
N PHE A 78 -12.30 -6.98 1.57
CA PHE A 78 -10.93 -6.61 1.89
C PHE A 78 -10.89 -5.72 3.14
N LEU A 79 -10.04 -6.07 4.11
CA LEU A 79 -9.88 -5.32 5.37
C LEU A 79 -8.52 -4.64 5.49
N GLY A 80 -7.61 -4.96 4.58
CA GLY A 80 -6.25 -4.44 4.59
C GLY A 80 -5.20 -5.53 4.48
N ARG A 81 -3.96 -5.12 4.24
CA ARG A 81 -2.83 -6.05 4.21
C ARG A 81 -1.61 -5.51 4.94
N GLN A 82 -0.73 -6.41 5.32
CA GLN A 82 0.58 -6.12 5.90
C GLN A 82 1.64 -6.83 5.08
N ILE A 83 2.75 -6.14 4.84
CA ILE A 83 3.89 -6.66 4.08
C ILE A 83 5.12 -6.58 4.98
N PHE A 84 5.81 -7.70 5.13
CA PHE A 84 7.07 -7.83 5.84
C PHE A 84 8.13 -8.37 4.89
N TRP A 85 9.39 -8.08 5.16
CA TRP A 85 10.51 -8.62 4.41
C TRP A 85 11.63 -9.06 5.35
N ASP A 86 12.00 -10.33 5.23
CA ASP A 86 13.10 -10.94 5.96
C ASP A 86 14.39 -10.77 5.15
N LYS A 87 15.31 -9.98 5.68
CA LYS A 87 16.59 -9.67 5.02
C LYS A 87 17.51 -10.89 4.90
N GLU A 88 17.49 -11.78 5.89
CA GLU A 88 18.40 -12.93 5.92
C GLU A 88 17.96 -14.01 4.95
N LYS A 89 16.64 -14.19 4.80
CA LYS A 89 16.06 -15.17 3.90
C LYS A 89 15.78 -14.63 2.51
N GLU A 90 15.80 -13.31 2.35
CA GLU A 90 15.30 -12.64 1.14
C GLU A 90 13.88 -13.09 0.79
N GLU A 91 13.02 -13.08 1.80
CA GLU A 91 11.63 -13.51 1.69
C GLU A 91 10.68 -12.40 2.12
N ALA A 92 9.62 -12.25 1.37
CA ALA A 92 8.48 -11.44 1.76
C ALA A 92 7.40 -12.32 2.39
N LEU A 93 6.77 -11.79 3.44
CA LEU A 93 5.53 -12.27 4.01
C LEU A 93 4.44 -11.23 3.78
N ILE A 94 3.38 -11.61 3.11
CA ILE A 94 2.19 -10.79 2.92
C ILE A 94 1.04 -11.44 3.68
N LEU A 95 0.37 -10.65 4.52
CA LEU A 95 -0.83 -11.04 5.23
C LEU A 95 -1.99 -10.17 4.74
N VAL A 96 -2.97 -10.79 4.09
CA VAL A 96 -4.17 -10.11 3.58
C VAL A 96 -5.36 -10.50 4.45
N ASN A 97 -6.01 -9.51 5.06
CA ASN A 97 -7.15 -9.74 5.93
C ASN A 97 -8.46 -9.59 5.16
N TRP A 98 -9.32 -10.58 5.27
CA TRP A 98 -10.62 -10.65 4.62
C TRP A 98 -11.75 -10.76 5.64
N LYS A 99 -12.84 -10.07 5.36
CA LYS A 99 -14.05 -10.09 6.18
C LYS A 99 -14.64 -11.49 6.36
N SER A 100 -14.48 -12.33 5.35
CA SER A 100 -14.85 -13.74 5.42
C SER A 100 -14.17 -14.54 4.32
N LYS A 101 -13.98 -15.84 4.55
CA LYS A 101 -13.50 -16.77 3.53
C LYS A 101 -14.41 -16.83 2.30
N LYS A 102 -15.73 -16.67 2.50
CA LYS A 102 -16.68 -16.65 1.39
C LYS A 102 -16.43 -15.49 0.44
N LEU A 103 -16.23 -14.27 0.94
CA LEU A 103 -15.94 -13.10 0.13
C LEU A 103 -14.58 -13.25 -0.57
N TRP A 104 -13.55 -13.66 0.16
CA TRP A 104 -12.24 -13.92 -0.43
C TRP A 104 -12.31 -14.93 -1.58
N LYS A 105 -12.91 -16.09 -1.33
CA LYS A 105 -12.98 -17.17 -2.35
C LYS A 105 -14.02 -16.93 -3.45
N SER A 106 -14.83 -15.86 -3.35
CA SER A 106 -15.72 -15.44 -4.44
C SER A 106 -15.03 -14.62 -5.52
N ILE A 107 -13.80 -14.17 -5.29
CA ILE A 107 -13.01 -13.45 -6.29
C ILE A 107 -12.66 -14.39 -7.44
N PRO A 108 -13.04 -14.07 -8.70
CA PRO A 108 -12.74 -14.95 -9.83
C PRO A 108 -11.23 -15.04 -10.09
N MET A 109 -10.69 -16.25 -10.21
CA MET A 109 -9.27 -16.44 -10.54
C MET A 109 -8.86 -15.78 -11.85
N SER A 110 -9.78 -15.60 -12.79
CA SER A 110 -9.53 -14.85 -14.02
C SER A 110 -9.17 -13.39 -13.76
N GLU A 111 -9.76 -12.75 -12.75
CA GLU A 111 -9.42 -11.38 -12.36
C GLU A 111 -8.06 -11.33 -11.64
N VAL A 112 -7.82 -12.27 -10.73
CA VAL A 112 -6.51 -12.41 -10.06
C VAL A 112 -5.39 -12.58 -11.09
N ASN A 113 -5.60 -13.43 -12.09
CA ASN A 113 -4.62 -13.69 -13.15
C ASN A 113 -4.33 -12.44 -14.00
N VAL A 114 -5.34 -11.60 -14.26
CA VAL A 114 -5.13 -10.33 -14.99
C VAL A 114 -4.25 -9.38 -14.19
N VAL A 115 -4.47 -9.28 -12.88
CA VAL A 115 -3.66 -8.42 -12.00
C VAL A 115 -2.25 -8.96 -11.86
N GLN A 116 -2.11 -10.27 -11.68
CA GLN A 116 -0.82 -10.95 -11.63
C GLN A 116 -0.01 -10.71 -12.90
N GLN A 117 -0.64 -10.82 -14.08
CA GLN A 117 0.04 -10.56 -15.35
C GLN A 117 0.54 -9.12 -15.44
N LYS A 118 -0.27 -8.13 -15.03
CA LYS A 118 0.14 -6.72 -14.98
C LYS A 118 1.33 -6.51 -14.05
N PHE A 119 1.31 -7.15 -12.87
CA PHE A 119 2.41 -7.13 -11.92
C PHE A 119 3.68 -7.69 -12.54
N GLU A 120 3.61 -8.86 -13.17
CA GLU A 120 4.76 -9.49 -13.81
C GLU A 120 5.33 -8.67 -14.96
N ASP A 121 4.48 -8.09 -15.80
CA ASP A 121 4.92 -7.26 -16.92
C ASP A 121 5.61 -5.98 -16.43
N ASN A 122 5.10 -5.36 -15.35
CA ASN A 122 5.71 -4.19 -14.72
C ASN A 122 7.10 -4.54 -14.16
N VAL A 123 7.20 -5.63 -13.40
CA VAL A 123 8.44 -6.09 -12.79
C VAL A 123 9.49 -6.47 -13.85
N LYS A 124 9.09 -7.24 -14.86
CA LYS A 124 9.97 -7.65 -15.96
C LYS A 124 10.54 -6.44 -16.68
N ALA A 125 9.70 -5.45 -16.96
CA ALA A 125 10.13 -4.22 -17.60
C ALA A 125 11.09 -3.41 -16.71
N ALA A 126 10.79 -3.25 -15.42
CA ALA A 126 11.58 -2.47 -14.48
C ALA A 126 12.96 -3.10 -14.19
N LEU A 127 13.04 -4.43 -14.14
CA LEU A 127 14.28 -5.18 -13.89
C LEU A 127 15.03 -5.55 -15.18
N ASN A 128 14.42 -5.34 -16.36
CA ASN A 128 14.94 -5.79 -17.66
C ASN A 128 15.25 -7.30 -17.69
N VAL A 129 14.31 -8.11 -17.23
CA VAL A 129 14.41 -9.57 -17.16
C VAL A 129 13.29 -10.25 -17.97
N GLY A 130 13.54 -11.48 -18.42
CA GLY A 130 12.58 -12.25 -19.20
C GLY A 130 11.49 -12.92 -18.37
N GLU A 131 11.74 -13.17 -17.08
CA GLU A 131 10.83 -13.88 -16.18
C GLU A 131 10.64 -13.13 -14.87
N ASN A 132 9.50 -13.34 -14.21
CA ASN A 132 9.25 -12.82 -12.87
C ASN A 132 10.20 -13.51 -11.85
N PRO A 133 11.10 -12.76 -11.17
CA PRO A 133 12.02 -13.33 -10.21
C PRO A 133 11.37 -13.65 -8.86
N PHE A 134 10.18 -13.11 -8.59
CA PHE A 134 9.48 -13.24 -7.30
C PHE A 134 8.62 -14.51 -7.27
N LYS A 135 9.24 -15.59 -6.80
CA LYS A 135 8.56 -16.90 -6.75
C LYS A 135 7.71 -17.01 -5.50
N LEU A 136 6.43 -17.34 -5.68
CA LEU A 136 5.57 -17.76 -4.59
C LEU A 136 6.09 -19.09 -4.03
N ILE A 137 6.42 -19.13 -2.74
CA ILE A 137 6.96 -20.31 -2.04
C ILE A 137 5.95 -20.91 -1.06
N TYR A 138 4.95 -20.14 -0.67
CA TYR A 138 3.87 -20.60 0.20
C TYR A 138 2.62 -19.74 0.02
N GLU A 139 1.47 -20.39 0.05
CA GLU A 139 0.16 -19.78 0.19
C GLU A 139 -0.63 -20.56 1.24
N GLY A 140 -1.28 -19.85 2.14
CA GLY A 140 -2.04 -20.48 3.22
C GLY A 140 -3.14 -19.60 3.77
N GLU A 141 -3.88 -20.17 4.72
CA GLU A 141 -4.97 -19.51 5.43
C GLU A 141 -4.69 -19.55 6.93
N LEU A 142 -4.78 -18.41 7.57
CA LEU A 142 -4.65 -18.28 9.02
C LEU A 142 -5.98 -17.86 9.62
N ASN A 143 -6.40 -18.58 10.66
CA ASN A 143 -7.59 -18.24 11.43
C ASN A 143 -7.16 -17.68 12.79
N LYS A 144 -7.69 -16.51 13.15
CA LYS A 144 -7.42 -15.91 14.46
C LYS A 144 -7.93 -16.84 15.56
N GLN A 145 -7.07 -17.17 16.51
CA GLN A 145 -7.43 -18.08 17.61
C GLN A 145 -7.90 -17.35 18.86
N ARG A 146 -7.42 -16.12 19.10
CA ARG A 146 -7.83 -15.26 20.23
C ARG A 146 -7.42 -13.83 19.98
#